data_1dfb3085fbcc00dd37c9aa92cb37243c
#
_entry.id   1dfb3085fbcc00dd37c9aa92cb37243c
#
_cell.length_a   1.000
_cell.length_b   1.000
_cell.length_c   1.000
_cell.angle_alpha   90.00
_cell.angle_beta   90.00
_cell.angle_gamma   90.00
#
_symmetry.space_group_name_H-M   'P 1'
#
loop_
_entity.id
_entity.type
_entity.pdbx_description
1 polymer ?
#
loop_
_entity_poly.entity_id
_entity_poly.type
_entity_poly.pdbx_seq_one_letter_code
_entity_poly.pdbx_strand_id
1 'polypeptide(L)'
;MRIAHVSDSHLANVEGVATSVGATVALLRAAGHQVTLYSPGPLSRRRPGELPSLPVPTRPYRLALPRFPDAPVELLHVHTTGPVGIAGLRYAAARSLPVVFTWHTDLIAYAPHYPEVPLGAAYAGLRLGLPWRARALRELSRPGPGRDARLTELGRCLLAQMSLLLAPSAKTAEAMAPMAGRTPIVVLPTPVPAPTPDDDDRRRIRADLGIPPDAPVLLAVGRASPEKDPELLLAAFAQVRRALPTARLVLLGVRRNRAAVRRAARRLAVDDAAHLLDPVPRTRVGGYYRAADVLAFTSTTDTQGLVLGEAEAHGLPVAMVDADLATRPGTGTRRPCAAGTPAEFGALLRRLLTDEALRGRVTAEGRAAVTAWSGARYLAELTRLYTTLRHPSPTRRPAG
;
A
#
# COMPACT_ATOMS: atom_id res chain seq x y z
N MET A 1 -16.34 17.11 12.45
CA MET A 1 -16.73 17.08 11.01
C MET A 1 -17.44 15.78 10.70
N ARG A 2 -18.37 15.81 9.75
CA ARG A 2 -19.05 14.62 9.22
C ARG A 2 -18.41 14.24 7.89
N ILE A 3 -17.64 13.16 7.88
CA ILE A 3 -16.78 12.77 6.77
C ILE A 3 -17.24 11.42 6.23
N ALA A 4 -17.42 11.32 4.92
CA ALA A 4 -17.63 10.03 4.27
C ALA A 4 -16.31 9.54 3.64
N HIS A 5 -15.90 8.33 3.97
CA HIS A 5 -14.82 7.61 3.31
C HIS A 5 -15.41 6.57 2.36
N VAL A 6 -14.84 6.41 1.18
CA VAL A 6 -15.27 5.42 0.20
C VAL A 6 -14.09 4.59 -0.29
N SER A 7 -14.28 3.27 -0.31
CA SER A 7 -13.27 2.31 -0.75
C SER A 7 -13.93 1.11 -1.42
N ASP A 8 -13.37 0.63 -2.52
CA ASP A 8 -13.75 -0.64 -3.14
C ASP A 8 -13.09 -1.85 -2.46
N SER A 9 -12.12 -1.60 -1.58
CA SER A 9 -11.50 -2.64 -0.75
C SER A 9 -12.34 -2.91 0.50
N HIS A 10 -12.62 -4.20 0.75
CA HIS A 10 -13.23 -4.62 2.00
C HIS A 10 -12.22 -4.54 3.15
N LEU A 11 -12.58 -3.98 4.31
CA LEU A 11 -11.66 -3.80 5.44
C LEU A 11 -11.11 -5.11 6.03
N ALA A 12 -11.81 -6.22 5.85
CA ALA A 12 -11.32 -7.54 6.27
C ALA A 12 -10.21 -8.10 5.35
N ASN A 13 -9.93 -7.44 4.22
CA ASN A 13 -8.84 -7.86 3.35
C ASN A 13 -7.49 -7.54 3.99
N VAL A 14 -6.58 -8.50 3.94
CA VAL A 14 -5.19 -8.31 4.38
C VAL A 14 -4.41 -7.68 3.22
N GLU A 15 -4.62 -6.37 3.03
CA GLU A 15 -3.96 -5.59 1.96
C GLU A 15 -3.69 -4.15 2.40
N GLY A 16 -2.71 -3.51 1.77
CA GLY A 16 -2.26 -2.16 2.15
C GLY A 16 -3.35 -1.10 2.13
N VAL A 17 -4.27 -1.15 1.13
CA VAL A 17 -5.39 -0.20 1.03
C VAL A 17 -6.31 -0.31 2.25
N ALA A 18 -6.77 -1.52 2.57
CA ALA A 18 -7.65 -1.75 3.72
C ALA A 18 -6.98 -1.32 5.04
N THR A 19 -5.68 -1.56 5.16
CA THR A 19 -4.86 -1.14 6.30
C THR A 19 -4.82 0.38 6.44
N SER A 20 -4.49 1.10 5.36
CA SER A 20 -4.39 2.55 5.36
C SER A 20 -5.73 3.21 5.64
N VAL A 21 -6.81 2.75 4.99
CA VAL A 21 -8.18 3.24 5.22
C VAL A 21 -8.59 3.01 6.66
N GLY A 22 -8.37 1.80 7.19
CA GLY A 22 -8.72 1.45 8.57
C GLY A 22 -7.99 2.32 9.59
N ALA A 23 -6.68 2.54 9.42
CA ALA A 23 -5.89 3.40 10.29
C ALA A 23 -6.38 4.86 10.26
N THR A 24 -6.62 5.41 9.07
CA THR A 24 -7.12 6.78 8.89
C THR A 24 -8.48 6.98 9.56
N VAL A 25 -9.42 6.06 9.32
CA VAL A 25 -10.76 6.12 9.90
C VAL A 25 -10.73 5.99 11.42
N ALA A 26 -9.89 5.10 11.95
CA ALA A 26 -9.76 4.92 13.40
C ALA A 26 -9.21 6.19 14.08
N LEU A 27 -8.18 6.82 13.51
CA LEU A 27 -7.60 8.06 14.04
C LEU A 27 -8.62 9.22 14.02
N LEU A 28 -9.35 9.38 12.93
CA LEU A 28 -10.37 10.43 12.82
C LEU A 28 -11.51 10.24 13.82
N ARG A 29 -11.98 8.99 14.00
CA ARG A 29 -13.03 8.67 14.98
C ARG A 29 -12.56 8.90 16.42
N ALA A 30 -11.32 8.51 16.73
CA ALA A 30 -10.72 8.75 18.05
C ALA A 30 -10.60 10.24 18.36
N ALA A 31 -10.46 11.09 17.34
CA ALA A 31 -10.47 12.56 17.47
C ALA A 31 -11.87 13.18 17.50
N GLY A 32 -12.93 12.40 17.61
CA GLY A 32 -14.31 12.88 17.72
C GLY A 32 -14.96 13.27 16.39
N HIS A 33 -14.38 12.93 15.24
CA HIS A 33 -15.03 13.14 13.95
C HIS A 33 -16.10 12.06 13.69
N GLN A 34 -17.22 12.44 13.10
CA GLN A 34 -18.24 11.51 12.63
C GLN A 34 -17.82 10.96 11.27
N VAL A 35 -17.28 9.76 11.25
CA VAL A 35 -16.77 9.13 10.02
C VAL A 35 -17.61 7.94 9.63
N THR A 36 -18.22 8.00 8.44
CA THR A 36 -18.89 6.86 7.80
C THR A 36 -17.98 6.29 6.70
N LEU A 37 -17.67 5.01 6.79
CA LEU A 37 -16.93 4.30 5.75
C LEU A 37 -17.90 3.47 4.91
N TYR A 38 -17.94 3.77 3.62
CA TYR A 38 -18.67 3.00 2.62
C TYR A 38 -17.72 2.07 1.88
N SER A 39 -17.90 0.78 2.04
CA SER A 39 -17.11 -0.26 1.39
C SER A 39 -17.99 -1.47 1.03
N PRO A 40 -17.56 -2.35 0.11
CA PRO A 40 -18.25 -3.61 -0.14
C PRO A 40 -18.35 -4.43 1.14
N GLY A 41 -19.55 -4.93 1.44
CA GLY A 41 -19.82 -5.81 2.57
C GLY A 41 -20.22 -7.23 2.13
N PRO A 42 -20.19 -8.21 3.03
CA PRO A 42 -20.73 -9.53 2.77
C PRO A 42 -22.26 -9.45 2.57
N LEU A 43 -22.77 -10.24 1.64
CA LEU A 43 -24.21 -10.26 1.31
C LEU A 43 -25.10 -10.66 2.49
N SER A 44 -24.57 -11.38 3.48
CA SER A 44 -25.34 -12.01 4.56
C SER A 44 -25.48 -11.16 5.83
N ARG A 45 -24.65 -10.15 6.07
CA ARG A 45 -24.72 -9.27 7.25
C ARG A 45 -24.27 -7.86 6.88
N ARG A 46 -25.20 -6.90 6.87
CA ARG A 46 -24.89 -5.48 6.61
C ARG A 46 -24.54 -4.78 7.91
N ARG A 47 -23.37 -4.13 7.93
CA ARG A 47 -23.02 -3.14 8.95
C ARG A 47 -23.32 -1.73 8.42
N PRO A 48 -23.52 -0.73 9.28
CA PRO A 48 -23.65 0.66 8.83
C PRO A 48 -22.47 1.06 7.93
N GLY A 49 -22.75 1.58 6.74
CA GLY A 49 -21.74 1.93 5.72
C GLY A 49 -21.31 0.79 4.79
N GLU A 50 -21.72 -0.45 5.04
CA GLU A 50 -21.46 -1.55 4.10
C GLU A 50 -22.45 -1.50 2.91
N LEU A 51 -21.87 -1.55 1.72
CA LEU A 51 -22.62 -1.56 0.46
C LEU A 51 -22.74 -3.00 -0.05
N PRO A 52 -23.92 -3.43 -0.55
CA PRO A 52 -24.10 -4.77 -1.09
C PRO A 52 -23.13 -5.00 -2.26
N SER A 53 -22.43 -6.12 -2.27
CA SER A 53 -21.51 -6.53 -3.33
C SER A 53 -21.92 -7.90 -3.88
N LEU A 54 -21.67 -8.12 -5.17
CA LEU A 54 -21.77 -9.46 -5.76
C LEU A 54 -20.44 -10.19 -5.52
N PRO A 55 -20.44 -11.37 -4.90
CA PRO A 55 -19.23 -12.17 -4.77
C PRO A 55 -18.80 -12.68 -6.14
N VAL A 56 -17.55 -12.37 -6.55
CA VAL A 56 -16.87 -13.05 -7.63
C VAL A 56 -15.84 -13.99 -6.99
N PRO A 57 -15.47 -15.12 -7.61
CA PRO A 57 -14.67 -16.18 -6.97
C PRO A 57 -13.40 -15.74 -6.25
N THR A 58 -12.94 -14.50 -6.43
CA THR A 58 -11.71 -13.99 -5.84
C THR A 58 -11.85 -12.68 -5.09
N ARG A 59 -12.92 -11.90 -5.28
CA ARG A 59 -13.19 -10.60 -4.64
C ARG A 59 -14.68 -10.24 -4.78
N PRO A 60 -15.29 -9.52 -3.81
CA PRO A 60 -16.59 -8.93 -4.03
C PRO A 60 -16.47 -7.82 -5.08
N TYR A 61 -17.04 -8.04 -6.26
CA TYR A 61 -17.08 -7.06 -7.35
C TYR A 61 -18.50 -6.52 -7.51
N ARG A 62 -18.62 -5.22 -7.79
CA ARG A 62 -19.88 -4.58 -8.17
C ARG A 62 -19.75 -4.00 -9.57
N LEU A 63 -20.60 -4.44 -10.46
CA LEU A 63 -20.74 -3.81 -11.78
C LEU A 63 -21.74 -2.63 -11.74
N ALA A 64 -22.71 -2.66 -10.81
CA ALA A 64 -23.63 -1.56 -10.62
C ALA A 64 -23.07 -0.53 -9.62
N LEU A 65 -23.23 0.77 -9.93
CA LEU A 65 -22.88 1.82 -9.01
C LEU A 65 -23.83 1.79 -7.80
N PRO A 66 -23.32 1.79 -6.57
CA PRO A 66 -24.17 1.86 -5.39
C PRO A 66 -24.84 3.23 -5.25
N ARG A 67 -26.00 3.24 -4.60
CA ARG A 67 -26.63 4.47 -4.13
C ARG A 67 -26.14 4.75 -2.72
N PHE A 68 -25.66 5.96 -2.49
CA PHE A 68 -25.33 6.43 -1.15
C PHE A 68 -26.61 6.88 -0.44
N PRO A 69 -26.74 6.62 0.87
CA PRO A 69 -27.86 7.15 1.65
C PRO A 69 -27.76 8.68 1.71
N ASP A 70 -28.91 9.32 1.85
CA ASP A 70 -28.98 10.77 2.05
C ASP A 70 -28.59 11.10 3.50
N ALA A 71 -27.30 11.31 3.72
CA ALA A 71 -26.75 11.63 5.01
C ALA A 71 -26.03 12.98 4.95
N PRO A 72 -26.06 13.77 6.02
CA PRO A 72 -25.38 15.06 6.08
C PRO A 72 -23.86 14.83 6.12
N VAL A 73 -23.20 14.94 4.98
CA VAL A 73 -21.75 14.81 4.79
C VAL A 73 -21.19 16.18 4.43
N GLU A 74 -20.05 16.54 4.99
CA GLU A 74 -19.36 17.81 4.75
C GLU A 74 -18.16 17.67 3.82
N LEU A 75 -17.61 16.44 3.70
CA LEU A 75 -16.44 16.11 2.88
C LEU A 75 -16.47 14.64 2.51
N LEU A 76 -16.07 14.33 1.27
CA LEU A 76 -15.86 12.97 0.80
C LEU A 76 -14.37 12.67 0.67
N HIS A 77 -13.90 11.55 1.24
CA HIS A 77 -12.56 11.04 1.05
C HIS A 77 -12.60 9.72 0.26
N VAL A 78 -12.05 9.74 -0.94
CA VAL A 78 -12.01 8.61 -1.87
C VAL A 78 -10.67 7.88 -1.75
N HIS A 79 -10.69 6.56 -1.64
CA HIS A 79 -9.50 5.72 -1.52
C HIS A 79 -9.27 4.82 -2.73
N THR A 80 -10.30 4.60 -3.54
CA THR A 80 -10.22 3.78 -4.75
C THR A 80 -11.15 4.34 -5.81
N THR A 81 -10.88 4.04 -7.07
CA THR A 81 -11.63 4.56 -8.22
C THR A 81 -12.43 3.47 -8.96
N GLY A 82 -12.78 2.41 -8.24
CA GLY A 82 -13.72 1.40 -8.71
C GLY A 82 -15.19 1.86 -8.58
N PRO A 83 -16.16 0.95 -8.68
CA PRO A 83 -17.59 1.28 -8.66
C PRO A 83 -18.05 2.07 -7.43
N VAL A 84 -17.51 1.79 -6.23
CA VAL A 84 -17.84 2.53 -5.01
C VAL A 84 -17.25 3.94 -5.05
N GLY A 85 -15.99 4.06 -5.47
CA GLY A 85 -15.35 5.37 -5.65
C GLY A 85 -16.06 6.24 -6.66
N ILE A 86 -16.37 5.71 -7.87
CA ILE A 86 -17.11 6.44 -8.91
C ILE A 86 -18.50 6.87 -8.42
N ALA A 87 -19.20 6.01 -7.69
CA ALA A 87 -20.49 6.37 -7.10
C ALA A 87 -20.35 7.49 -6.06
N GLY A 88 -19.29 7.43 -5.25
CA GLY A 88 -18.93 8.50 -4.30
C GLY A 88 -18.69 9.84 -4.99
N LEU A 89 -17.94 9.85 -6.11
CA LEU A 89 -17.70 11.06 -6.90
C LEU A 89 -19.01 11.67 -7.41
N ARG A 90 -19.93 10.86 -7.94
CA ARG A 90 -21.25 11.32 -8.38
C ARG A 90 -22.08 11.88 -7.23
N TYR A 91 -22.02 11.22 -6.07
CA TYR A 91 -22.69 11.70 -4.86
C TYR A 91 -22.15 13.05 -4.43
N ALA A 92 -20.82 13.23 -4.42
CA ALA A 92 -20.17 14.49 -4.07
C ALA A 92 -20.50 15.61 -5.06
N ALA A 93 -20.44 15.32 -6.37
CA ALA A 93 -20.78 16.29 -7.42
C ALA A 93 -22.23 16.79 -7.30
N ALA A 94 -23.20 15.89 -7.05
CA ALA A 94 -24.61 16.26 -6.87
C ALA A 94 -24.88 17.15 -5.64
N ARG A 95 -23.92 17.24 -4.70
CA ARG A 95 -24.02 18.01 -3.43
C ARG A 95 -22.96 19.09 -3.29
N SER A 96 -22.14 19.30 -4.32
CA SER A 96 -21.02 20.26 -4.30
C SER A 96 -20.08 20.05 -3.10
N LEU A 97 -19.85 18.78 -2.72
CA LEU A 97 -18.96 18.43 -1.62
C LEU A 97 -17.50 18.50 -2.07
N PRO A 98 -16.59 19.00 -1.22
CA PRO A 98 -15.16 18.85 -1.47
C PRO A 98 -14.75 17.38 -1.44
N VAL A 99 -13.88 16.98 -2.37
CA VAL A 99 -13.40 15.60 -2.50
C VAL A 99 -11.90 15.55 -2.29
N VAL A 100 -11.49 14.72 -1.33
CA VAL A 100 -10.09 14.33 -1.12
C VAL A 100 -9.88 12.94 -1.69
N PHE A 101 -8.74 12.71 -2.33
CA PHE A 101 -8.37 11.41 -2.85
C PHE A 101 -6.99 10.98 -2.35
N THR A 102 -6.90 9.80 -1.75
CA THR A 102 -5.60 9.18 -1.44
C THR A 102 -5.27 8.11 -2.48
N TRP A 103 -4.13 8.27 -3.14
CA TRP A 103 -3.67 7.35 -4.18
C TRP A 103 -2.98 6.12 -3.58
N HIS A 104 -3.68 5.00 -3.53
CA HIS A 104 -3.15 3.76 -2.96
C HIS A 104 -2.58 2.77 -3.98
N THR A 105 -2.90 2.93 -5.26
CA THR A 105 -2.49 1.98 -6.30
C THR A 105 -2.14 2.73 -7.58
N ASP A 106 -0.90 2.61 -8.01
CA ASP A 106 -0.48 3.08 -9.32
C ASP A 106 -0.98 2.10 -10.39
N LEU A 107 -2.05 2.48 -11.08
CA LEU A 107 -2.68 1.63 -12.09
C LEU A 107 -1.77 1.41 -13.31
N ILE A 108 -0.90 2.35 -13.63
CA ILE A 108 0.04 2.24 -14.75
C ILE A 108 1.11 1.21 -14.40
N ALA A 109 1.74 1.33 -13.23
CA ALA A 109 2.72 0.37 -12.74
C ALA A 109 2.14 -1.03 -12.52
N TYR A 110 0.85 -1.14 -12.16
CA TYR A 110 0.18 -2.43 -11.92
C TYR A 110 -0.36 -3.10 -13.18
N ALA A 111 -0.69 -2.34 -14.22
CA ALA A 111 -1.30 -2.88 -15.44
C ALA A 111 -0.51 -4.01 -16.12
N PRO A 112 0.84 -4.04 -16.13
CA PRO A 112 1.60 -5.16 -16.67
C PRO A 112 1.41 -6.49 -15.91
N HIS A 113 1.10 -6.42 -14.60
CA HIS A 113 1.03 -7.56 -13.68
C HIS A 113 -0.41 -8.06 -13.44
N TYR A 114 -1.42 -7.23 -13.75
CA TYR A 114 -2.81 -7.50 -13.41
C TYR A 114 -3.73 -7.26 -14.60
N PRO A 115 -4.18 -8.32 -15.30
CA PRO A 115 -5.05 -8.20 -16.49
C PRO A 115 -6.42 -7.57 -16.18
N GLU A 116 -6.84 -7.58 -14.91
CA GLU A 116 -8.07 -6.93 -14.47
C GLU A 116 -7.98 -5.39 -14.46
N VAL A 117 -6.78 -4.79 -14.45
CA VAL A 117 -6.60 -3.32 -14.48
C VAL A 117 -7.12 -2.71 -15.77
N PRO A 118 -6.76 -3.21 -16.97
CA PRO A 118 -7.36 -2.73 -18.22
C PRO A 118 -8.89 -2.86 -18.28
N LEU A 119 -9.44 -3.95 -17.77
CA LEU A 119 -10.90 -4.16 -17.72
C LEU A 119 -11.59 -3.17 -16.77
N GLY A 120 -11.01 -2.95 -15.59
CA GLY A 120 -11.49 -1.95 -14.64
C GLY A 120 -11.40 -0.53 -15.22
N ALA A 121 -10.33 -0.21 -15.93
CA ALA A 121 -10.15 1.07 -16.60
C ALA A 121 -11.19 1.29 -17.74
N ALA A 122 -11.46 0.28 -18.55
CA ALA A 122 -12.50 0.34 -19.58
C ALA A 122 -13.89 0.59 -18.96
N TYR A 123 -14.22 -0.10 -17.88
CA TYR A 123 -15.44 0.12 -17.12
C TYR A 123 -15.52 1.55 -16.56
N ALA A 124 -14.45 2.03 -15.92
CA ALA A 124 -14.40 3.37 -15.35
C ALA A 124 -14.53 4.45 -16.46
N GLY A 125 -13.82 4.30 -17.56
CA GLY A 125 -13.92 5.21 -18.71
C GLY A 125 -15.34 5.31 -19.26
N LEU A 126 -16.01 4.18 -19.43
CA LEU A 126 -17.42 4.13 -19.84
C LEU A 126 -18.33 4.86 -18.82
N ARG A 127 -18.14 4.63 -17.53
CA ARG A 127 -18.95 5.25 -16.46
C ARG A 127 -18.71 6.75 -16.31
N LEU A 128 -17.53 7.22 -16.70
CA LEU A 128 -17.16 8.64 -16.69
C LEU A 128 -17.47 9.35 -18.01
N GLY A 129 -17.99 8.62 -19.01
CA GLY A 129 -18.35 9.19 -20.30
C GLY A 129 -17.14 9.52 -21.18
N LEU A 130 -16.01 8.87 -21.00
CA LEU A 130 -14.87 9.04 -21.89
C LEU A 130 -15.24 8.56 -23.31
N PRO A 131 -14.84 9.30 -24.38
CA PRO A 131 -15.22 9.00 -25.76
C PRO A 131 -14.39 7.82 -26.34
N TRP A 132 -14.23 6.76 -25.56
CA TRP A 132 -13.45 5.60 -25.96
C TRP A 132 -14.22 4.70 -26.91
N ARG A 133 -13.69 4.60 -28.14
CA ARG A 133 -14.17 3.71 -29.19
C ARG A 133 -13.32 2.42 -29.22
N ALA A 134 -13.62 1.52 -30.14
CA ALA A 134 -12.95 0.23 -30.31
C ALA A 134 -11.40 0.32 -30.34
N ARG A 135 -10.84 1.39 -30.93
CA ARG A 135 -9.38 1.63 -30.93
C ARG A 135 -8.83 1.81 -29.50
N ALA A 136 -9.44 2.67 -28.69
CA ALA A 136 -9.00 2.93 -27.31
C ALA A 136 -9.10 1.66 -26.44
N LEU A 137 -10.16 0.87 -26.59
CA LEU A 137 -10.32 -0.41 -25.90
C LEU A 137 -9.25 -1.43 -26.32
N ARG A 138 -8.88 -1.44 -27.60
CA ARG A 138 -7.78 -2.28 -28.13
C ARG A 138 -6.42 -1.85 -27.57
N GLU A 139 -6.16 -0.55 -27.48
CA GLU A 139 -4.95 0.00 -26.88
C GLU A 139 -4.87 -0.37 -25.41
N LEU A 140 -5.95 -0.25 -24.64
CA LEU A 140 -6.02 -0.68 -23.23
C LEU A 140 -5.70 -2.17 -23.04
N SER A 141 -6.16 -3.02 -23.95
CA SER A 141 -5.99 -4.48 -23.81
C SER A 141 -4.57 -4.96 -24.11
N ARG A 142 -3.72 -4.15 -24.75
CA ARG A 142 -2.36 -4.51 -25.18
C ARG A 142 -1.31 -3.79 -24.34
N PRO A 143 -0.27 -4.50 -23.82
CA PRO A 143 0.86 -3.83 -23.17
C PRO A 143 1.53 -2.82 -24.09
N GLY A 144 1.98 -1.70 -23.52
CA GLY A 144 2.75 -0.69 -24.26
C GLY A 144 2.22 0.73 -24.10
N PRO A 145 2.84 1.69 -24.80
CA PRO A 145 2.56 3.14 -24.63
C PRO A 145 1.09 3.52 -24.82
N GLY A 146 0.37 2.81 -25.70
CA GLY A 146 -1.06 3.06 -25.92
C GLY A 146 -1.91 2.78 -24.66
N ARG A 147 -1.63 1.69 -23.93
CA ARG A 147 -2.28 1.40 -22.66
C ARG A 147 -2.00 2.49 -21.64
N ASP A 148 -0.74 2.87 -21.48
CA ASP A 148 -0.31 3.87 -20.50
C ASP A 148 -0.94 5.23 -20.79
N ALA A 149 -1.04 5.61 -22.08
CA ALA A 149 -1.74 6.82 -22.52
C ALA A 149 -3.23 6.79 -22.12
N ARG A 150 -3.93 5.65 -22.30
CA ARG A 150 -5.35 5.52 -21.90
C ARG A 150 -5.52 5.52 -20.37
N LEU A 151 -4.62 4.89 -19.62
CA LEU A 151 -4.65 4.94 -18.17
C LEU A 151 -4.37 6.36 -17.66
N THR A 152 -3.46 7.10 -18.30
CA THR A 152 -3.18 8.51 -17.98
C THR A 152 -4.38 9.40 -18.29
N GLU A 153 -5.06 9.20 -19.43
CA GLU A 153 -6.29 9.92 -19.80
C GLU A 153 -7.40 9.69 -18.76
N LEU A 154 -7.61 8.43 -18.35
CA LEU A 154 -8.54 8.08 -17.28
C LEU A 154 -8.16 8.76 -15.96
N GLY A 155 -6.87 8.71 -15.61
CA GLY A 155 -6.34 9.38 -14.42
C GLY A 155 -6.65 10.87 -14.43
N ARG A 156 -6.40 11.58 -15.53
CA ARG A 156 -6.72 13.01 -15.67
C ARG A 156 -8.22 13.28 -15.47
N CYS A 157 -9.08 12.47 -16.07
CA CYS A 157 -10.53 12.63 -15.93
C CYS A 157 -10.98 12.41 -14.49
N LEU A 158 -10.40 11.42 -13.79
CA LEU A 158 -10.71 11.13 -12.38
C LEU A 158 -10.18 12.23 -11.46
N LEU A 159 -8.90 12.58 -11.56
CA LEU A 159 -8.24 13.51 -10.65
C LEU A 159 -8.75 14.94 -10.79
N ALA A 160 -9.24 15.33 -11.97
CA ALA A 160 -9.90 16.63 -12.19
C ALA A 160 -11.19 16.83 -11.36
N GLN A 161 -11.78 15.76 -10.85
CA GLN A 161 -12.97 15.81 -9.99
C GLN A 161 -12.62 15.97 -8.49
N MET A 162 -11.34 15.96 -8.15
CA MET A 162 -10.87 16.05 -6.77
C MET A 162 -10.53 17.49 -6.40
N SER A 163 -10.74 17.82 -5.12
CA SER A 163 -10.34 19.11 -4.55
C SER A 163 -8.91 19.06 -4.01
N LEU A 164 -8.44 17.87 -3.62
CA LEU A 164 -7.11 17.62 -3.06
C LEU A 164 -6.69 16.16 -3.31
N LEU A 165 -5.42 15.99 -3.67
CA LEU A 165 -4.78 14.69 -3.85
C LEU A 165 -3.79 14.45 -2.72
N LEU A 166 -3.88 13.29 -2.07
CA LEU A 166 -2.94 12.83 -1.07
C LEU A 166 -2.08 11.71 -1.66
N ALA A 167 -0.80 11.95 -1.71
CA ALA A 167 0.19 10.97 -2.14
C ALA A 167 0.86 10.36 -0.89
N PRO A 168 0.88 9.03 -0.73
CA PRO A 168 1.50 8.40 0.43
C PRO A 168 3.04 8.42 0.41
N SER A 169 3.65 8.91 -0.67
CA SER A 169 5.10 9.12 -0.80
C SER A 169 5.41 10.15 -1.88
N ALA A 170 6.64 10.67 -1.91
CA ALA A 170 7.13 11.55 -2.98
C ALA A 170 7.07 10.84 -4.35
N LYS A 171 7.50 9.58 -4.41
CA LYS A 171 7.36 8.72 -5.60
C LYS A 171 5.95 8.73 -6.17
N THR A 172 4.96 8.58 -5.29
CA THR A 172 3.55 8.59 -5.71
C THR A 172 3.10 9.98 -6.16
N ALA A 173 3.57 11.05 -5.51
CA ALA A 173 3.27 12.41 -5.94
C ALA A 173 3.81 12.69 -7.35
N GLU A 174 5.02 12.25 -7.66
CA GLU A 174 5.63 12.33 -8.98
C GLU A 174 4.84 11.53 -10.03
N ALA A 175 4.42 10.30 -9.69
CA ALA A 175 3.59 9.48 -10.58
C ALA A 175 2.21 10.10 -10.86
N MET A 176 1.63 10.84 -9.91
CA MET A 176 0.34 11.52 -10.06
C MET A 176 0.44 12.83 -10.85
N ALA A 177 1.56 13.53 -10.77
CA ALA A 177 1.73 14.88 -11.31
C ALA A 177 1.29 15.04 -12.79
N PRO A 178 1.58 14.10 -13.72
CA PRO A 178 1.13 14.21 -15.11
C PRO A 178 -0.39 14.15 -15.31
N MET A 179 -1.12 13.67 -14.27
CA MET A 179 -2.57 13.48 -14.31
C MET A 179 -3.33 14.50 -13.44
N ALA A 180 -2.66 15.15 -12.51
CA ALA A 180 -3.29 16.02 -11.51
C ALA A 180 -3.84 17.34 -12.08
N GLY A 181 -3.29 17.83 -13.21
CA GLY A 181 -3.69 19.10 -13.78
C GLY A 181 -3.47 20.26 -12.81
N ARG A 182 -4.54 20.92 -12.35
CA ARG A 182 -4.50 22.02 -11.38
C ARG A 182 -4.82 21.58 -9.95
N THR A 183 -5.18 20.32 -9.74
CA THR A 183 -5.51 19.79 -8.40
C THR A 183 -4.25 19.69 -7.56
N PRO A 184 -4.21 20.28 -6.37
CA PRO A 184 -3.03 20.25 -5.52
C PRO A 184 -2.72 18.82 -5.04
N ILE A 185 -1.43 18.47 -4.99
CA ILE A 185 -0.92 17.21 -4.44
C ILE A 185 -0.20 17.51 -3.12
N VAL A 186 -0.52 16.78 -2.07
CA VAL A 186 0.17 16.82 -0.78
C VAL A 186 0.71 15.44 -0.45
N VAL A 187 1.99 15.35 -0.10
CA VAL A 187 2.60 14.10 0.38
C VAL A 187 2.19 13.90 1.85
N LEU A 188 1.39 12.86 2.09
CA LEU A 188 0.87 12.52 3.41
C LEU A 188 0.92 11.00 3.63
N PRO A 189 2.05 10.46 4.10
CA PRO A 189 2.21 9.03 4.33
C PRO A 189 1.25 8.52 5.42
N THR A 190 0.59 7.38 5.19
CA THR A 190 -0.19 6.72 6.24
C THR A 190 0.73 6.31 7.38
N PRO A 191 0.44 6.66 8.63
CA PRO A 191 1.26 6.27 9.77
C PRO A 191 1.09 4.78 10.07
N VAL A 192 2.11 4.17 10.65
CA VAL A 192 2.02 2.81 11.15
C VAL A 192 1.59 2.82 12.62
N PRO A 193 0.77 1.85 13.07
CA PRO A 193 0.42 1.73 14.47
C PRO A 193 1.65 1.47 15.34
N ALA A 194 1.63 1.95 16.57
CA ALA A 194 2.63 1.56 17.56
C ALA A 194 2.61 0.03 17.75
N PRO A 195 3.78 -0.60 17.88
CA PRO A 195 3.86 -2.03 18.12
C PRO A 195 3.29 -2.39 19.49
N THR A 196 2.56 -3.50 19.57
CA THR A 196 2.19 -4.10 20.86
C THR A 196 3.38 -4.87 21.37
N PRO A 197 3.86 -4.62 22.60
CA PRO A 197 4.94 -5.40 23.21
C PRO A 197 4.53 -6.88 23.38
N ASP A 198 5.40 -7.79 22.98
CA ASP A 198 5.30 -9.22 23.28
C ASP A 198 6.72 -9.81 23.14
N ASP A 199 7.38 -10.02 24.26
CA ASP A 199 8.78 -10.42 24.32
C ASP A 199 8.99 -11.90 23.96
N ASP A 200 7.96 -12.73 24.02
CA ASP A 200 8.05 -14.17 23.72
C ASP A 200 7.87 -14.52 22.23
N ASP A 201 7.39 -13.59 21.41
CA ASP A 201 7.10 -13.84 20.01
C ASP A 201 8.34 -14.34 19.24
N ARG A 202 9.53 -13.77 19.49
CA ARG A 202 10.76 -14.17 18.79
C ARG A 202 11.06 -15.65 19.00
N ARG A 203 11.08 -16.12 20.24
CA ARG A 203 11.39 -17.53 20.57
C ARG A 203 10.30 -18.45 20.05
N ARG A 204 9.05 -18.11 20.27
CA ARG A 204 7.89 -18.91 19.87
C ARG A 204 7.82 -19.10 18.36
N ILE A 205 7.88 -18.01 17.59
CA ILE A 205 7.77 -18.09 16.11
C ILE A 205 8.97 -18.84 15.52
N ARG A 206 10.18 -18.63 16.04
CA ARG A 206 11.35 -19.40 15.58
C ARG A 206 11.21 -20.88 15.88
N ALA A 207 10.75 -21.24 17.08
CA ALA A 207 10.49 -22.62 17.48
C ALA A 207 9.41 -23.26 16.60
N ASP A 208 8.28 -22.59 16.37
CA ASP A 208 7.18 -23.06 15.52
C ASP A 208 7.63 -23.33 14.07
N LEU A 209 8.63 -22.59 13.60
CA LEU A 209 9.20 -22.74 12.26
C LEU A 209 10.43 -23.66 12.23
N GLY A 210 10.86 -24.22 13.35
CA GLY A 210 12.07 -25.04 13.42
C GLY A 210 13.35 -24.24 13.10
N ILE A 211 13.35 -22.93 13.34
CA ILE A 211 14.50 -22.04 13.11
C ILE A 211 15.37 -22.04 14.37
N PRO A 212 16.68 -22.37 14.25
CA PRO A 212 17.60 -22.28 15.39
C PRO A 212 17.63 -20.87 15.99
N PRO A 213 17.79 -20.74 17.32
CA PRO A 213 17.78 -19.43 18.00
C PRO A 213 18.78 -18.41 17.40
N ASP A 214 19.96 -18.87 17.02
CA ASP A 214 21.07 -18.05 16.53
C ASP A 214 21.10 -17.93 14.98
N ALA A 215 20.21 -18.62 14.27
CA ALA A 215 20.16 -18.53 12.81
C ALA A 215 19.74 -17.13 12.34
N PRO A 216 20.48 -16.51 11.40
CA PRO A 216 20.05 -15.25 10.80
C PRO A 216 18.74 -15.43 10.03
N VAL A 217 17.76 -14.51 10.22
CA VAL A 217 16.44 -14.60 9.61
C VAL A 217 16.16 -13.36 8.76
N LEU A 218 15.95 -13.56 7.47
CA LEU A 218 15.37 -12.59 6.55
C LEU A 218 13.85 -12.75 6.54
N LEU A 219 13.13 -11.65 6.54
CA LEU A 219 11.66 -11.61 6.43
C LEU A 219 11.24 -10.83 5.19
N ALA A 220 10.31 -11.38 4.42
CA ALA A 220 9.55 -10.65 3.43
C ALA A 220 8.06 -10.76 3.76
N VAL A 221 7.34 -9.64 3.79
CA VAL A 221 5.92 -9.58 4.13
C VAL A 221 5.12 -9.08 2.93
N GLY A 222 4.16 -9.88 2.49
CA GLY A 222 3.27 -9.53 1.40
C GLY A 222 2.94 -10.70 0.49
N ARG A 223 2.16 -10.41 -0.55
CA ARG A 223 1.85 -11.40 -1.59
C ARG A 223 3.11 -11.72 -2.39
N ALA A 224 3.36 -12.99 -2.67
CA ALA A 224 4.45 -13.38 -3.58
C ALA A 224 3.98 -13.26 -5.05
N SER A 225 3.51 -12.09 -5.43
CA SER A 225 3.08 -11.75 -6.79
C SER A 225 4.24 -11.17 -7.60
N PRO A 226 4.17 -11.19 -8.95
CA PRO A 226 5.30 -10.79 -9.81
C PRO A 226 5.88 -9.41 -9.50
N GLU A 227 5.02 -8.44 -9.15
CA GLU A 227 5.46 -7.07 -8.83
C GLU A 227 6.22 -6.96 -7.49
N LYS A 228 6.19 -8.01 -6.66
CA LYS A 228 6.99 -8.11 -5.43
C LYS A 228 8.33 -8.80 -5.65
N ASP A 229 8.57 -9.26 -6.86
CA ASP A 229 9.78 -9.93 -7.32
C ASP A 229 10.34 -11.00 -6.35
N PRO A 230 9.57 -12.08 -6.09
CA PRO A 230 10.05 -13.17 -5.25
C PRO A 230 11.25 -13.92 -5.86
N GLU A 231 11.48 -13.82 -7.17
CA GLU A 231 12.63 -14.45 -7.82
C GLU A 231 13.94 -13.72 -7.48
N LEU A 232 13.94 -12.38 -7.54
CA LEU A 232 15.07 -11.57 -7.06
C LEU A 232 15.37 -11.87 -5.59
N LEU A 233 14.32 -11.90 -4.74
CA LEU A 233 14.48 -12.19 -3.31
C LEU A 233 15.14 -13.54 -3.07
N LEU A 234 14.66 -14.62 -3.73
CA LEU A 234 15.22 -15.96 -3.58
C LEU A 234 16.66 -16.05 -4.11
N ALA A 235 16.94 -15.40 -5.24
CA ALA A 235 18.28 -15.38 -5.82
C ALA A 235 19.27 -14.60 -4.91
N ALA A 236 18.86 -13.46 -4.32
CA ALA A 236 19.65 -12.74 -3.33
C ALA A 236 19.85 -13.56 -2.05
N PHE A 237 18.81 -14.27 -1.59
CA PHE A 237 18.91 -15.17 -0.44
C PHE A 237 19.90 -16.33 -0.71
N ALA A 238 19.94 -16.87 -1.90
CA ALA A 238 20.94 -17.89 -2.28
C ALA A 238 22.37 -17.36 -2.15
N GLN A 239 22.62 -16.08 -2.47
CA GLN A 239 23.92 -15.43 -2.22
C GLN A 239 24.23 -15.32 -0.72
N VAL A 240 23.22 -14.93 0.08
CA VAL A 240 23.37 -14.87 1.54
C VAL A 240 23.73 -16.23 2.11
N ARG A 241 23.04 -17.30 1.71
CA ARG A 241 23.27 -18.67 2.22
C ARG A 241 24.65 -19.22 1.91
N ARG A 242 25.28 -18.85 0.79
CA ARG A 242 26.67 -19.25 0.51
C ARG A 242 27.64 -18.76 1.57
N ALA A 243 27.39 -17.57 2.15
CA ALA A 243 28.25 -17.01 3.21
C ALA A 243 27.76 -17.35 4.62
N LEU A 244 26.44 -17.55 4.79
CA LEU A 244 25.76 -17.82 6.06
C LEU A 244 24.86 -19.05 5.90
N PRO A 245 25.38 -20.29 5.93
CA PRO A 245 24.62 -21.51 5.61
C PRO A 245 23.43 -21.78 6.55
N THR A 246 23.46 -21.25 7.77
CA THR A 246 22.37 -21.35 8.73
C THR A 246 21.24 -20.33 8.50
N ALA A 247 21.42 -19.36 7.61
CA ALA A 247 20.41 -18.32 7.36
C ALA A 247 19.07 -18.92 6.89
N ARG A 248 17.97 -18.29 7.31
CA ARG A 248 16.60 -18.64 6.94
C ARG A 248 15.91 -17.46 6.30
N LEU A 249 14.97 -17.75 5.40
CA LEU A 249 14.09 -16.78 4.76
C LEU A 249 12.64 -17.11 5.10
N VAL A 250 11.91 -16.16 5.65
CA VAL A 250 10.47 -16.28 5.90
C VAL A 250 9.74 -15.37 4.93
N LEU A 251 8.90 -15.95 4.07
CA LEU A 251 7.97 -15.22 3.20
C LEU A 251 6.58 -15.32 3.80
N LEU A 252 6.09 -14.25 4.42
CA LEU A 252 4.79 -14.19 5.07
C LEU A 252 3.74 -13.59 4.12
N GLY A 253 2.65 -14.32 3.86
CA GLY A 253 1.56 -13.86 2.99
C GLY A 253 1.49 -14.58 1.63
N VAL A 254 2.19 -15.69 1.46
CA VAL A 254 2.26 -16.48 0.23
C VAL A 254 1.06 -17.42 0.12
N ARG A 255 -0.07 -16.91 -0.36
CA ARG A 255 -1.26 -17.75 -0.65
C ARG A 255 -1.31 -18.17 -2.11
N ARG A 256 -1.24 -17.20 -3.03
CA ARG A 256 -1.18 -17.43 -4.47
C ARG A 256 0.28 -17.57 -4.90
N ASN A 257 0.51 -18.20 -6.04
CA ASN A 257 1.86 -18.44 -6.61
C ASN A 257 2.80 -19.28 -5.73
N ARG A 258 2.33 -19.87 -4.62
CA ARG A 258 3.16 -20.71 -3.72
C ARG A 258 3.94 -21.79 -4.49
N ALA A 259 3.29 -22.46 -5.45
CA ALA A 259 3.94 -23.49 -6.25
C ALA A 259 5.05 -22.91 -7.14
N ALA A 260 4.86 -21.72 -7.72
CA ALA A 260 5.88 -21.07 -8.53
C ALA A 260 7.08 -20.64 -7.67
N VAL A 261 6.82 -20.01 -6.51
CA VAL A 261 7.86 -19.61 -5.55
C VAL A 261 8.64 -20.83 -5.06
N ARG A 262 7.97 -21.95 -4.75
CA ARG A 262 8.63 -23.19 -4.33
C ARG A 262 9.50 -23.79 -5.43
N ARG A 263 9.03 -23.76 -6.69
CA ARG A 263 9.86 -24.20 -7.84
C ARG A 263 11.10 -23.32 -8.00
N ALA A 264 10.96 -22.01 -7.85
CA ALA A 264 12.09 -21.08 -7.90
C ALA A 264 13.09 -21.35 -6.76
N ALA A 265 12.63 -21.56 -5.54
CA ALA A 265 13.47 -21.90 -4.39
C ALA A 265 14.26 -23.21 -4.63
N ARG A 266 13.63 -24.24 -5.20
CA ARG A 266 14.31 -25.50 -5.57
C ARG A 266 15.37 -25.30 -6.64
N ARG A 267 15.07 -24.54 -7.71
CA ARG A 267 16.07 -24.23 -8.75
C ARG A 267 17.33 -23.56 -8.19
N LEU A 268 17.15 -22.78 -7.13
CA LEU A 268 18.21 -22.04 -6.44
C LEU A 268 18.83 -22.79 -5.25
N ALA A 269 18.37 -24.02 -4.99
CA ALA A 269 18.81 -24.88 -3.87
C ALA A 269 18.70 -24.17 -2.49
N VAL A 270 17.56 -23.50 -2.24
CA VAL A 270 17.26 -22.80 -0.98
C VAL A 270 15.89 -23.17 -0.39
N ASP A 271 15.21 -24.17 -0.95
CA ASP A 271 13.86 -24.56 -0.52
C ASP A 271 13.83 -25.22 0.88
N ASP A 272 14.93 -25.77 1.34
CA ASP A 272 15.13 -26.28 2.70
C ASP A 272 15.20 -25.16 3.77
N ALA A 273 15.50 -23.94 3.36
CA ALA A 273 15.69 -22.78 4.24
C ALA A 273 14.69 -21.64 4.00
N ALA A 274 13.78 -21.78 3.03
CA ALA A 274 12.75 -20.80 2.71
C ALA A 274 11.38 -21.26 3.24
N HIS A 275 10.87 -20.57 4.26
CA HIS A 275 9.57 -20.81 4.88
C HIS A 275 8.50 -20.00 4.16
N LEU A 276 7.60 -20.66 3.42
CA LEU A 276 6.48 -20.01 2.73
C LEU A 276 5.23 -20.10 3.60
N LEU A 277 4.81 -18.97 4.15
CA LEU A 277 3.69 -18.90 5.09
C LEU A 277 2.45 -18.27 4.47
N ASP A 278 1.28 -18.74 4.87
CA ASP A 278 0.01 -18.11 4.53
C ASP A 278 -0.13 -16.74 5.22
N PRO A 279 -1.02 -15.86 4.72
CA PRO A 279 -1.37 -14.66 5.43
C PRO A 279 -1.88 -14.98 6.85
N VAL A 280 -1.41 -14.22 7.84
CA VAL A 280 -1.88 -14.29 9.22
C VAL A 280 -2.73 -13.08 9.55
N PRO A 281 -3.58 -13.15 10.60
CA PRO A 281 -4.27 -11.96 11.11
C PRO A 281 -3.29 -10.83 11.43
N ARG A 282 -3.71 -9.59 11.15
CA ARG A 282 -2.84 -8.41 11.31
C ARG A 282 -2.23 -8.31 12.71
N THR A 283 -2.97 -8.70 13.74
CA THR A 283 -2.51 -8.73 15.13
C THR A 283 -1.31 -9.65 15.37
N ARG A 284 -1.07 -10.62 14.49
CA ARG A 284 0.04 -11.59 14.60
C ARG A 284 1.26 -11.20 13.76
N VAL A 285 1.13 -10.25 12.81
CA VAL A 285 2.23 -9.87 11.91
C VAL A 285 3.41 -9.29 12.68
N GLY A 286 3.15 -8.52 13.76
CA GLY A 286 4.17 -7.93 14.62
C GLY A 286 5.16 -8.94 15.17
N GLY A 287 4.70 -10.13 15.52
CA GLY A 287 5.56 -11.21 16.02
C GLY A 287 6.61 -11.65 14.98
N TYR A 288 6.25 -11.70 13.69
CA TYR A 288 7.19 -12.04 12.62
C TYR A 288 8.25 -10.96 12.42
N TYR A 289 7.88 -9.67 12.55
CA TYR A 289 8.88 -8.58 12.53
C TYR A 289 9.88 -8.73 13.68
N ARG A 290 9.42 -9.10 14.89
CA ARG A 290 10.31 -9.34 16.05
C ARG A 290 11.15 -10.62 15.92
N ALA A 291 10.62 -11.64 15.22
CA ALA A 291 11.32 -12.90 15.00
C ALA A 291 12.48 -12.82 13.99
N ALA A 292 12.48 -11.82 13.12
CA ALA A 292 13.46 -11.63 12.05
C ALA A 292 14.62 -10.71 12.48
N ASP A 293 15.66 -10.65 11.64
CA ASP A 293 16.85 -9.82 11.82
C ASP A 293 16.96 -8.72 10.76
N VAL A 294 16.38 -8.93 9.55
CA VAL A 294 16.32 -7.93 8.47
C VAL A 294 15.03 -8.13 7.67
N LEU A 295 14.31 -7.05 7.38
CA LEU A 295 13.27 -7.05 6.35
C LEU A 295 13.92 -6.93 4.97
N ALA A 296 13.62 -7.86 4.08
CA ALA A 296 14.03 -7.84 2.67
C ALA A 296 12.84 -7.40 1.79
N PHE A 297 12.98 -6.24 1.11
CA PHE A 297 11.92 -5.65 0.32
C PHE A 297 12.35 -5.47 -1.14
N THR A 298 11.75 -6.25 -2.04
CA THR A 298 12.11 -6.31 -3.47
C THR A 298 11.09 -5.64 -4.40
N SER A 299 9.99 -5.11 -3.87
CA SER A 299 8.98 -4.43 -4.69
C SER A 299 9.45 -3.07 -5.17
N THR A 300 9.13 -2.73 -6.43
CA THR A 300 9.37 -1.40 -7.02
C THR A 300 8.06 -0.70 -7.43
N THR A 301 6.90 -1.32 -7.18
CA THR A 301 5.58 -0.79 -7.57
C THR A 301 4.76 -0.27 -6.40
N ASP A 302 5.26 -0.38 -5.17
CA ASP A 302 4.55 0.12 -3.99
C ASP A 302 4.45 1.64 -4.00
N THR A 303 3.29 2.15 -3.59
CA THR A 303 3.05 3.58 -3.44
C THR A 303 3.63 4.14 -2.14
N GLN A 304 3.69 3.33 -1.07
CA GLN A 304 4.28 3.68 0.22
C GLN A 304 5.11 2.55 0.83
N GLY A 305 4.66 1.30 0.63
CA GLY A 305 5.27 0.16 1.30
C GLY A 305 5.05 0.20 2.83
N LEU A 306 3.81 0.06 3.30
CA LEU A 306 3.48 0.10 4.74
C LEU A 306 4.35 -0.83 5.57
N VAL A 307 4.72 -2.00 5.02
CA VAL A 307 5.58 -2.99 5.67
C VAL A 307 6.97 -2.45 6.04
N LEU A 308 7.46 -1.41 5.34
CA LEU A 308 8.73 -0.74 5.66
C LEU A 308 8.64 -0.06 7.02
N GLY A 309 7.63 0.78 7.21
CA GLY A 309 7.39 1.46 8.48
C GLY A 309 6.96 0.48 9.59
N GLU A 310 6.21 -0.56 9.26
CA GLU A 310 5.84 -1.61 10.23
C GLU A 310 7.08 -2.34 10.78
N ALA A 311 8.01 -2.71 9.91
CA ALA A 311 9.29 -3.30 10.32
C ALA A 311 10.09 -2.36 11.22
N GLU A 312 10.23 -1.09 10.81
CA GLU A 312 10.94 -0.06 11.57
C GLU A 312 10.32 0.22 12.94
N ALA A 313 8.97 0.19 13.03
CA ALA A 313 8.25 0.31 14.30
C ALA A 313 8.62 -0.82 15.28
N HIS A 314 8.82 -2.05 14.77
CA HIS A 314 9.24 -3.20 15.55
C HIS A 314 10.77 -3.28 15.75
N GLY A 315 11.52 -2.27 15.29
CA GLY A 315 12.98 -2.25 15.39
C GLY A 315 13.70 -3.19 14.43
N LEU A 316 13.01 -3.64 13.38
CA LEU A 316 13.60 -4.48 12.35
C LEU A 316 14.22 -3.58 11.25
N PRO A 317 15.53 -3.67 10.98
CA PRO A 317 16.16 -2.92 9.90
C PRO A 317 15.67 -3.39 8.55
N VAL A 318 15.58 -2.45 7.62
CA VAL A 318 15.07 -2.67 6.27
C VAL A 318 16.21 -2.63 5.25
N ALA A 319 16.24 -3.63 4.36
CA ALA A 319 17.00 -3.61 3.10
C ALA A 319 16.01 -3.59 1.93
N MET A 320 16.23 -2.76 0.93
CA MET A 320 15.31 -2.60 -0.19
C MET A 320 16.01 -2.35 -1.53
N VAL A 321 15.23 -2.46 -2.62
CA VAL A 321 15.72 -2.16 -3.98
C VAL A 321 15.02 -0.94 -4.61
N ASP A 322 13.98 -0.42 -3.99
CA ASP A 322 13.24 0.75 -4.48
C ASP A 322 13.86 2.04 -3.93
N ALA A 323 14.70 2.69 -4.73
CA ALA A 323 15.39 3.91 -4.34
C ALA A 323 14.43 5.09 -4.10
N ASP A 324 13.27 5.12 -4.76
CA ASP A 324 12.29 6.20 -4.68
C ASP A 324 11.49 6.14 -3.37
N LEU A 325 11.38 4.94 -2.75
CA LEU A 325 10.80 4.75 -1.42
C LEU A 325 11.85 4.72 -0.30
N ALA A 326 13.14 4.90 -0.60
CA ALA A 326 14.18 4.80 0.42
C ALA A 326 14.11 5.92 1.48
N THR A 327 13.61 7.10 1.14
CA THR A 327 13.49 8.22 2.09
C THR A 327 12.40 7.94 3.14
N ARG A 328 12.76 8.03 4.42
CA ARG A 328 11.85 7.82 5.55
C ARG A 328 10.99 9.06 5.80
N PRO A 329 9.68 8.91 6.00
CA PRO A 329 8.85 10.01 6.48
C PRO A 329 9.34 10.53 7.83
N GLY A 330 9.14 11.83 8.07
CA GLY A 330 9.43 12.45 9.35
C GLY A 330 10.87 12.91 9.54
N THR A 331 11.87 12.08 9.26
CA THR A 331 13.30 12.41 9.43
C THR A 331 14.01 12.73 8.13
N GLY A 332 13.54 12.26 6.99
CA GLY A 332 14.24 12.39 5.71
C GLY A 332 15.48 11.49 5.57
N THR A 333 15.81 10.67 6.58
CA THR A 333 16.92 9.71 6.47
C THR A 333 16.61 8.62 5.45
N ARG A 334 17.65 8.01 4.87
CA ARG A 334 17.46 6.99 3.83
C ARG A 334 17.64 5.57 4.37
N ARG A 335 16.76 4.68 3.94
CA ARG A 335 16.89 3.23 4.14
C ARG A 335 18.05 2.70 3.29
N PRO A 336 18.78 1.68 3.77
CA PRO A 336 19.71 0.93 2.94
C PRO A 336 19.02 0.38 1.68
N CYS A 337 19.54 0.79 0.52
CA CYS A 337 19.00 0.45 -0.78
C CYS A 337 20.12 -0.06 -1.68
N ALA A 338 19.87 -1.15 -2.41
CA ALA A 338 20.76 -1.71 -3.39
C ALA A 338 20.13 -1.66 -4.79
N ALA A 339 20.91 -1.80 -5.83
CA ALA A 339 20.38 -2.06 -7.15
C ALA A 339 19.62 -3.42 -7.16
N GLY A 340 18.65 -3.56 -8.05
CA GLY A 340 17.79 -4.73 -8.17
C GLY A 340 18.47 -5.95 -8.81
N THR A 341 19.72 -6.21 -8.42
CA THR A 341 20.44 -7.43 -8.83
C THR A 341 20.60 -8.39 -7.65
N PRO A 342 20.57 -9.72 -7.87
CA PRO A 342 20.77 -10.69 -6.79
C PRO A 342 22.10 -10.51 -6.05
N ALA A 343 23.15 -10.09 -6.75
CA ALA A 343 24.48 -9.91 -6.16
C ALA A 343 24.53 -8.73 -5.20
N GLU A 344 24.06 -7.56 -5.63
CA GLU A 344 24.11 -6.32 -4.83
C GLU A 344 23.12 -6.37 -3.69
N PHE A 345 21.88 -6.85 -3.94
CA PHE A 345 20.90 -6.98 -2.87
C PHE A 345 21.31 -8.05 -1.86
N GLY A 346 21.86 -9.19 -2.32
CA GLY A 346 22.42 -10.23 -1.45
C GLY A 346 23.58 -9.72 -0.59
N ALA A 347 24.47 -8.90 -1.17
CA ALA A 347 25.57 -8.25 -0.44
C ALA A 347 25.05 -7.29 0.66
N LEU A 348 24.02 -6.48 0.35
CA LEU A 348 23.39 -5.58 1.32
C LEU A 348 22.74 -6.38 2.47
N LEU A 349 21.96 -7.43 2.14
CA LEU A 349 21.32 -8.30 3.12
C LEU A 349 22.37 -8.94 4.05
N ARG A 350 23.41 -9.53 3.48
CA ARG A 350 24.52 -10.13 4.23
C ARG A 350 25.19 -9.11 5.17
N ARG A 351 25.47 -7.91 4.66
CA ARG A 351 26.10 -6.85 5.45
C ARG A 351 25.23 -6.46 6.66
N LEU A 352 23.91 -6.31 6.49
CA LEU A 352 23.00 -6.03 7.62
C LEU A 352 22.89 -7.19 8.62
N LEU A 353 23.10 -8.44 8.17
CA LEU A 353 23.11 -9.59 9.06
C LEU A 353 24.41 -9.72 9.85
N THR A 354 25.56 -9.27 9.32
CA THR A 354 26.89 -9.49 9.92
C THR A 354 27.51 -8.25 10.56
N ASP A 355 27.13 -7.05 10.15
CA ASP A 355 27.64 -5.78 10.68
C ASP A 355 26.66 -5.23 11.73
N GLU A 356 26.95 -5.51 13.01
CA GLU A 356 26.11 -5.11 14.13
C GLU A 356 26.01 -3.58 14.28
N ALA A 357 27.10 -2.86 14.03
CA ALA A 357 27.12 -1.41 14.11
C ALA A 357 26.23 -0.77 13.04
N LEU A 358 26.30 -1.27 11.81
CA LEU A 358 25.39 -0.84 10.73
C LEU A 358 23.95 -1.16 11.08
N ARG A 359 23.68 -2.38 11.51
CA ARG A 359 22.33 -2.83 11.89
C ARG A 359 21.77 -1.94 12.99
N GLY A 360 22.53 -1.66 14.06
CA GLY A 360 22.16 -0.77 15.16
C GLY A 360 21.78 0.64 14.69
N ARG A 361 22.61 1.25 13.81
CA ARG A 361 22.31 2.57 13.23
C ARG A 361 21.02 2.57 12.43
N VAL A 362 20.86 1.62 11.51
CA VAL A 362 19.66 1.53 10.66
C VAL A 362 18.40 1.33 11.48
N THR A 363 18.47 0.51 12.54
CA THR A 363 17.36 0.30 13.49
C THR A 363 17.01 1.59 14.24
N ALA A 364 18.00 2.32 14.74
CA ALA A 364 17.78 3.57 15.46
C ALA A 364 17.16 4.65 14.57
N GLU A 365 17.66 4.81 13.34
CA GLU A 365 17.09 5.71 12.34
C GLU A 365 15.65 5.36 11.98
N GLY A 366 15.34 4.08 11.82
CA GLY A 366 13.98 3.61 11.53
C GLY A 366 13.01 3.95 12.66
N ARG A 367 13.38 3.66 13.91
CA ARG A 367 12.57 4.01 15.10
C ARG A 367 12.36 5.51 15.22
N ALA A 368 13.41 6.30 15.02
CA ALA A 368 13.32 7.77 15.04
C ALA A 368 12.34 8.30 13.99
N ALA A 369 12.35 7.73 12.79
CA ALA A 369 11.44 8.13 11.71
C ALA A 369 9.98 7.81 12.04
N VAL A 370 9.69 6.62 12.58
CA VAL A 370 8.33 6.23 13.01
C VAL A 370 7.83 7.15 14.12
N THR A 371 8.69 7.50 15.09
CA THR A 371 8.35 8.43 16.16
C THR A 371 8.09 9.84 15.63
N ALA A 372 8.92 10.32 14.71
CA ALA A 372 8.78 11.65 14.11
C ALA A 372 7.53 11.77 13.21
N TRP A 373 7.09 10.66 12.59
CA TRP A 373 5.87 10.60 11.78
C TRP A 373 4.78 9.78 12.49
N SER A 374 4.30 10.28 13.60
CA SER A 374 3.28 9.63 14.43
C SER A 374 1.86 9.76 13.85
N GLY A 375 0.95 8.90 14.36
CA GLY A 375 -0.49 9.00 14.07
C GLY A 375 -1.09 10.37 14.45
N ALA A 376 -0.61 10.97 15.54
CA ALA A 376 -1.05 12.30 15.98
C ALA A 376 -0.66 13.38 14.96
N ARG A 377 0.58 13.35 14.46
CA ARG A 377 1.05 14.30 13.43
C ARG A 377 0.27 14.13 12.12
N TYR A 378 0.09 12.89 11.66
CA TYR A 378 -0.74 12.60 10.50
C TYR A 378 -2.16 13.14 10.65
N LEU A 379 -2.80 12.87 11.79
CA LEU A 379 -4.16 13.32 12.08
C LEU A 379 -4.26 14.83 12.08
N ALA A 380 -3.32 15.53 12.72
CA ALA A 380 -3.29 16.99 12.75
C ALA A 380 -3.22 17.58 11.35
N GLU A 381 -2.31 17.05 10.50
CA GLU A 381 -2.15 17.50 9.12
C GLU A 381 -3.38 17.20 8.27
N LEU A 382 -3.91 15.98 8.35
CA LEU A 382 -5.12 15.59 7.61
C LEU A 382 -6.32 16.46 8.01
N THR A 383 -6.50 16.71 9.30
CA THR A 383 -7.60 17.57 9.80
C THR A 383 -7.43 19.01 9.34
N ARG A 384 -6.22 19.54 9.35
CA ARG A 384 -5.90 20.86 8.80
C ARG A 384 -6.31 20.98 7.32
N LEU A 385 -5.91 19.99 6.51
CA LEU A 385 -6.25 19.92 5.08
C LEU A 385 -7.78 19.86 4.85
N TYR A 386 -8.50 19.06 5.62
CA TYR A 386 -9.96 18.98 5.53
C TYR A 386 -10.63 20.32 5.91
N THR A 387 -10.14 20.97 6.94
CA THR A 387 -10.68 22.28 7.39
C THR A 387 -10.47 23.35 6.32
N THR A 388 -9.29 23.38 5.70
CA THR A 388 -9.00 24.34 4.61
C THR A 388 -9.93 24.14 3.41
N LEU A 389 -10.26 22.91 3.06
CA LEU A 389 -11.17 22.63 1.94
C LEU A 389 -12.62 23.03 2.23
N ARG A 390 -13.05 22.95 3.48
CA ARG A 390 -14.41 23.36 3.90
C ARG A 390 -14.58 24.87 3.95
N HIS A 391 -13.51 25.58 4.24
CA HIS A 391 -13.50 27.04 4.35
C HIS A 391 -12.43 27.60 3.41
N PRO A 392 -12.64 27.54 2.08
CA PRO A 392 -11.68 28.13 1.16
C PRO A 392 -11.55 29.62 1.48
N SER A 393 -10.33 30.03 1.81
CA SER A 393 -10.05 31.49 1.96
C SER A 393 -10.50 32.19 0.68
N PRO A 394 -11.19 33.33 0.78
CA PRO A 394 -11.58 34.08 -0.40
C PRO A 394 -10.31 34.41 -1.20
N THR A 395 -10.16 33.78 -2.36
CA THR A 395 -9.08 34.10 -3.28
C THR A 395 -9.13 35.60 -3.55
N ARG A 396 -8.06 36.32 -3.24
CA ARG A 396 -7.87 37.68 -3.76
C ARG A 396 -8.10 37.60 -5.27
N ARG A 397 -9.21 38.17 -5.74
CA ARG A 397 -9.38 38.46 -7.17
C ARG A 397 -8.13 39.25 -7.57
N PRO A 398 -7.42 38.92 -8.65
CA PRO A 398 -6.48 39.87 -9.20
C PRO A 398 -7.27 41.13 -9.53
N ALA A 399 -6.80 42.27 -8.98
CA ALA A 399 -7.28 43.56 -9.40
C ALA A 399 -7.07 43.66 -10.90
N GLY A 400 -8.17 43.96 -11.62
CA GLY A 400 -8.23 44.05 -13.06
C GLY A 400 -7.30 45.09 -13.67
#